data_185c7fee3e539e4a95b92df5e3a8d743
#
_entry.id   185c7fee3e539e4a95b92df5e3a8d743
#
_cell.length_a   1.000
_cell.length_b   1.000
_cell.length_c   1.000
_cell.angle_alpha   90.00
_cell.angle_beta   90.00
_cell.angle_gamma   90.00
#
_symmetry.space_group_name_H-M   'P 1'
#
loop_
_entity.id
_entity.type
_entity.pdbx_description
1 polymer ?
#
loop_
_entity_poly.entity_id
_entity_poly.type
_entity_poly.pdbx_seq_one_letter_code
_entity_poly.pdbx_strand_id
1 'polypeptide(L)'
;PCSMDNYKIFLTKLVDRYDGDGKNDMPGLTKPIKHWQIMNEPEFKMFFKGKEDEFVEIFNFSSELIRSKQKDAVIVMAGAAGMFPENKKFWKSALPKIKNHFDIAAIHHITPPDGKCDKELWVDEFSSLLKDLNIDKPIWVTEAMMGACSVLPTYINAFVNGAELIIDVGANAPGMKMGKGARKKLNLFIDEVDGFKSVKLISKKKAEFAM
;
A
#
# COMPACT_ATOMS: atom_id res chain seq x y z
N PRO A 1 3.79 -25.98 3.38
CA PRO A 1 3.99 -24.77 4.15
C PRO A 1 5.45 -24.70 4.62
N CYS A 2 6.06 -23.53 4.51
CA CYS A 2 7.41 -23.30 5.00
C CYS A 2 7.33 -23.24 6.54
N SER A 3 8.29 -23.87 7.25
CA SER A 3 8.38 -23.68 8.70
C SER A 3 8.78 -22.24 9.03
N MET A 4 8.45 -21.76 10.21
CA MET A 4 8.87 -20.43 10.68
C MET A 4 10.39 -20.28 10.67
N ASP A 5 11.15 -21.34 10.96
CA ASP A 5 12.61 -21.32 10.88
C ASP A 5 13.12 -21.06 9.46
N ASN A 6 12.54 -21.75 8.48
CA ASN A 6 12.88 -21.52 7.07
C ASN A 6 12.47 -20.13 6.60
N TYR A 7 11.32 -19.64 7.06
CA TYR A 7 10.87 -18.27 6.78
C TYR A 7 11.82 -17.24 7.37
N LYS A 8 12.26 -17.43 8.62
CA LYS A 8 13.26 -16.60 9.29
C LYS A 8 14.57 -16.54 8.50
N ILE A 9 15.07 -17.69 8.06
CA ILE A 9 16.31 -17.77 7.25
C ILE A 9 16.13 -17.03 5.93
N PHE A 10 15.01 -17.22 5.25
CA PHE A 10 14.68 -16.53 4.00
C PHE A 10 14.63 -15.01 4.20
N LEU A 11 13.84 -14.54 5.17
CA LEU A 11 13.65 -13.11 5.42
C LEU A 11 14.96 -12.43 5.86
N THR A 12 15.76 -13.10 6.71
CA THR A 12 17.09 -12.61 7.09
C THR A 12 17.97 -12.39 5.86
N LYS A 13 18.08 -13.40 4.99
CA LYS A 13 18.88 -13.29 3.76
C LYS A 13 18.35 -12.26 2.78
N LEU A 14 17.02 -12.07 2.75
CA LEU A 14 16.38 -11.06 1.90
C LEU A 14 16.76 -9.66 2.37
N VAL A 15 16.68 -9.38 3.66
CA VAL A 15 17.07 -8.08 4.21
C VAL A 15 18.56 -7.85 4.03
N ASP A 16 19.43 -8.77 4.49
CA ASP A 16 20.89 -8.66 4.34
C ASP A 16 21.35 -8.44 2.87
N ARG A 17 20.52 -8.86 1.89
CA ARG A 17 20.83 -8.68 0.48
C ARG A 17 20.53 -7.27 -0.06
N TYR A 18 19.60 -6.55 0.58
CA TYR A 18 19.07 -5.29 0.02
C TYR A 18 19.10 -4.12 1.00
N ASP A 19 19.62 -4.28 2.22
CA ASP A 19 19.66 -3.22 3.23
C ASP A 19 20.77 -2.18 3.01
N GLY A 20 21.78 -2.51 2.19
CA GLY A 20 22.84 -1.58 1.80
C GLY A 20 23.83 -1.29 2.91
N ASP A 21 24.03 -2.21 3.86
CA ASP A 21 24.99 -2.08 4.95
C ASP A 21 26.45 -2.44 4.58
N GLY A 22 26.66 -2.87 3.34
CA GLY A 22 27.96 -3.29 2.80
C GLY A 22 28.30 -4.77 3.06
N LYS A 23 27.39 -5.54 3.67
CA LYS A 23 27.62 -6.96 3.99
C LYS A 23 26.57 -7.83 3.33
N ASN A 24 27.03 -8.74 2.48
CA ASN A 24 26.15 -9.65 1.71
C ASN A 24 25.17 -8.96 0.75
N ASP A 25 25.34 -7.68 0.50
CA ASP A 25 24.53 -6.93 -0.45
C ASP A 25 24.54 -7.55 -1.85
N MET A 26 23.47 -7.31 -2.58
CA MET A 26 23.41 -7.63 -3.98
C MET A 26 24.54 -6.89 -4.74
N PRO A 27 25.37 -7.60 -5.54
CA PRO A 27 26.39 -6.94 -6.35
C PRO A 27 25.78 -5.81 -7.21
N GLY A 28 26.35 -4.60 -7.10
CA GLY A 28 25.85 -3.43 -7.82
C GLY A 28 24.64 -2.74 -7.19
N LEU A 29 24.28 -3.07 -5.96
CA LEU A 29 23.22 -2.34 -5.23
C LEU A 29 23.65 -0.87 -5.05
N THR A 30 22.94 0.04 -5.71
CA THR A 30 23.22 1.48 -5.66
C THR A 30 22.32 2.22 -4.66
N LYS A 31 21.16 1.64 -4.34
CA LYS A 31 20.18 2.20 -3.38
C LYS A 31 19.62 1.08 -2.53
N PRO A 32 19.74 1.16 -1.20
CA PRO A 32 19.15 0.19 -0.30
C PRO A 32 17.62 0.26 -0.36
N ILE A 33 16.97 -0.88 -0.14
CA ILE A 33 15.53 -0.93 0.09
C ILE A 33 15.28 -0.53 1.53
N LYS A 34 14.44 0.49 1.74
CA LYS A 34 14.07 0.96 3.08
C LYS A 34 12.61 0.69 3.42
N HIS A 35 11.75 0.59 2.41
CA HIS A 35 10.32 0.35 2.58
C HIS A 35 10.00 -1.12 2.31
N TRP A 36 9.53 -1.81 3.32
CA TRP A 36 9.23 -3.25 3.27
C TRP A 36 7.74 -3.47 3.47
N GLN A 37 7.03 -3.81 2.40
CA GLN A 37 5.63 -4.22 2.51
C GLN A 37 5.56 -5.71 2.83
N ILE A 38 4.92 -6.03 3.96
CA ILE A 38 4.84 -7.39 4.47
C ILE A 38 3.53 -8.03 4.02
N MET A 39 3.60 -9.04 3.17
CA MET A 39 2.48 -9.79 2.60
C MET A 39 1.60 -8.97 1.63
N ASN A 40 0.70 -9.68 0.95
CA ASN A 40 -0.26 -9.14 0.00
C ASN A 40 -1.66 -9.67 0.31
N GLU A 41 -2.63 -8.80 0.51
CA GLU A 41 -4.06 -9.10 0.62
C GLU A 41 -4.38 -10.36 1.47
N PRO A 42 -3.94 -10.42 2.75
CA PRO A 42 -4.05 -11.63 3.57
C PRO A 42 -5.48 -12.05 3.88
N GLU A 43 -6.45 -11.15 3.69
CA GLU A 43 -7.87 -11.44 3.80
C GLU A 43 -8.39 -12.35 2.69
N PHE A 44 -7.69 -12.43 1.56
CA PHE A 44 -8.05 -13.31 0.46
C PHE A 44 -7.35 -14.66 0.55
N LYS A 45 -8.14 -15.74 0.56
CA LYS A 45 -7.64 -17.13 0.61
C LYS A 45 -6.75 -17.51 -0.58
N MET A 46 -6.77 -16.75 -1.65
CA MET A 46 -5.88 -16.93 -2.79
C MET A 46 -4.43 -16.57 -2.41
N PHE A 47 -4.22 -15.55 -1.59
CA PHE A 47 -2.89 -15.11 -1.17
C PHE A 47 -2.47 -15.69 0.18
N PHE A 48 -3.42 -15.83 1.13
CA PHE A 48 -3.14 -16.38 2.43
C PHE A 48 -4.22 -17.38 2.88
N LYS A 49 -3.83 -18.64 3.05
CA LYS A 49 -4.75 -19.73 3.44
C LYS A 49 -4.91 -19.87 4.95
N GLY A 50 -4.07 -19.18 5.72
CA GLY A 50 -4.06 -19.20 7.17
C GLY A 50 -5.27 -18.48 7.81
N LYS A 51 -5.29 -18.46 9.13
CA LYS A 51 -6.24 -17.70 9.94
C LYS A 51 -5.69 -16.31 10.20
N GLU A 52 -6.54 -15.39 10.63
CA GLU A 52 -6.16 -14.02 10.98
C GLU A 52 -5.03 -13.97 12.04
N ASP A 53 -5.12 -14.78 13.09
CA ASP A 53 -4.10 -14.79 14.14
C ASP A 53 -2.73 -15.28 13.61
N GLU A 54 -2.70 -16.21 12.66
CA GLU A 54 -1.47 -16.64 11.98
C GLU A 54 -0.88 -15.51 11.12
N PHE A 55 -1.75 -14.72 10.46
CA PHE A 55 -1.32 -13.50 9.76
C PHE A 55 -0.67 -12.51 10.73
N VAL A 56 -1.33 -12.21 11.86
CA VAL A 56 -0.83 -11.29 12.88
C VAL A 56 0.52 -11.73 13.40
N GLU A 57 0.67 -13.03 13.71
CA GLU A 57 1.94 -13.61 14.18
C GLU A 57 3.07 -13.42 13.15
N ILE A 58 2.81 -13.79 11.89
CA ILE A 58 3.80 -13.67 10.81
C ILE A 58 4.13 -12.19 10.56
N PHE A 59 3.15 -11.31 10.58
CA PHE A 59 3.35 -9.89 10.34
C PHE A 59 4.23 -9.25 11.40
N ASN A 60 3.90 -9.46 12.68
CA ASN A 60 4.64 -8.92 13.81
C ASN A 60 6.07 -9.46 13.83
N PHE A 61 6.24 -10.78 13.69
CA PHE A 61 7.55 -11.43 13.58
C PHE A 61 8.40 -10.83 12.44
N SER A 62 7.80 -10.65 11.26
CA SER A 62 8.51 -10.11 10.09
C SER A 62 8.97 -8.67 10.33
N SER A 63 8.09 -7.83 10.87
CA SER A 63 8.41 -6.45 11.23
C SER A 63 9.57 -6.38 12.21
N GLU A 64 9.53 -7.15 13.29
CA GLU A 64 10.58 -7.21 14.31
C GLU A 64 11.91 -7.68 13.72
N LEU A 65 11.88 -8.74 12.91
CA LEU A 65 13.08 -9.27 12.27
C LEU A 65 13.72 -8.24 11.32
N ILE A 66 12.93 -7.61 10.46
CA ILE A 66 13.42 -6.58 9.52
C ILE A 66 14.06 -5.44 10.31
N ARG A 67 13.37 -4.90 11.33
CA ARG A 67 13.90 -3.81 12.16
C ARG A 67 15.12 -4.21 12.99
N SER A 68 15.27 -5.49 13.35
CA SER A 68 16.45 -5.99 14.04
C SER A 68 17.70 -5.95 13.16
N LYS A 69 17.51 -6.10 11.85
CA LYS A 69 18.57 -6.10 10.83
C LYS A 69 18.84 -4.68 10.32
N GLN A 70 17.79 -3.98 9.92
CA GLN A 70 17.86 -2.64 9.34
C GLN A 70 17.11 -1.65 10.23
N LYS A 71 17.83 -0.84 11.00
CA LYS A 71 17.25 0.06 12.01
C LYS A 71 16.39 1.19 11.43
N ASP A 72 16.70 1.61 10.21
CA ASP A 72 15.97 2.64 9.47
C ASP A 72 14.92 2.06 8.49
N ALA A 73 14.58 0.78 8.65
CA ALA A 73 13.51 0.16 7.87
C ALA A 73 12.15 0.77 8.18
N VAL A 74 11.43 1.11 7.14
CA VAL A 74 10.05 1.56 7.17
C VAL A 74 9.14 0.38 6.80
N ILE A 75 8.29 -0.01 7.70
CA ILE A 75 7.38 -1.14 7.49
C ILE A 75 6.06 -0.63 6.90
N VAL A 76 5.74 -1.12 5.72
CA VAL A 76 4.47 -0.90 5.07
C VAL A 76 3.54 -2.07 5.40
N MET A 77 2.34 -1.76 5.85
CA MET A 77 1.30 -2.75 6.14
C MET A 77 1.04 -3.64 4.92
N ALA A 78 0.59 -4.87 5.13
CA ALA A 78 0.05 -5.68 4.06
C ALA A 78 -1.06 -4.90 3.33
N GLY A 79 -1.00 -4.85 2.01
CA GLY A 79 -2.00 -4.12 1.23
C GLY A 79 -3.38 -4.74 1.44
N ALA A 80 -4.32 -3.95 1.98
CA ALA A 80 -5.71 -4.39 2.09
C ALA A 80 -6.37 -4.35 0.70
N ALA A 81 -7.06 -5.42 0.30
CA ALA A 81 -7.61 -5.56 -1.05
C ALA A 81 -8.82 -4.64 -1.35
N GLY A 82 -9.17 -3.76 -0.42
CA GLY A 82 -10.32 -2.85 -0.48
C GLY A 82 -11.18 -2.93 0.78
N MET A 83 -12.20 -2.08 0.87
CA MET A 83 -13.06 -1.97 2.05
C MET A 83 -14.42 -2.64 1.88
N PHE A 84 -14.49 -3.76 1.16
CA PHE A 84 -15.67 -4.61 1.12
C PHE A 84 -16.03 -5.10 2.55
N PRO A 85 -17.31 -5.39 2.84
CA PRO A 85 -17.75 -5.74 4.20
C PRO A 85 -16.90 -6.84 4.88
N GLU A 86 -16.54 -7.89 4.16
CA GLU A 86 -15.73 -9.00 4.70
C GLU A 86 -14.28 -8.57 4.95
N ASN A 87 -13.68 -7.80 4.04
CA ASN A 87 -12.34 -7.27 4.20
C ASN A 87 -12.28 -6.30 5.40
N LYS A 88 -13.27 -5.42 5.50
CA LYS A 88 -13.40 -4.46 6.61
C LYS A 88 -13.51 -5.18 7.97
N LYS A 89 -14.23 -6.30 8.02
CA LYS A 89 -14.32 -7.15 9.21
C LYS A 89 -12.96 -7.72 9.61
N PHE A 90 -12.22 -8.27 8.64
CA PHE A 90 -10.87 -8.79 8.86
C PHE A 90 -9.94 -7.69 9.40
N TRP A 91 -9.88 -6.55 8.72
CA TRP A 91 -8.98 -5.46 9.10
C TRP A 91 -9.37 -4.79 10.42
N LYS A 92 -10.66 -4.68 10.73
CA LYS A 92 -11.12 -4.19 12.04
C LYS A 92 -10.62 -5.05 13.20
N SER A 93 -10.44 -6.34 12.98
CA SER A 93 -9.91 -7.28 13.98
C SER A 93 -8.38 -7.30 14.00
N ALA A 94 -7.71 -7.31 12.85
CA ALA A 94 -6.27 -7.46 12.73
C ALA A 94 -5.50 -6.17 13.09
N LEU A 95 -5.97 -5.00 12.62
CA LEU A 95 -5.27 -3.72 12.78
C LEU A 95 -4.89 -3.38 14.23
N PRO A 96 -5.76 -3.54 15.26
CA PRO A 96 -5.38 -3.28 16.64
C PRO A 96 -4.20 -4.12 17.13
N LYS A 97 -4.04 -5.34 16.57
CA LYS A 97 -3.00 -6.30 16.96
C LYS A 97 -1.65 -6.02 16.29
N ILE A 98 -1.66 -5.32 15.13
CA ILE A 98 -0.44 -5.03 14.35
C ILE A 98 -0.06 -3.56 14.32
N LYS A 99 -0.86 -2.63 14.87
CA LYS A 99 -0.68 -1.18 14.72
C LYS A 99 0.68 -0.64 15.16
N ASN A 100 1.35 -1.31 16.06
CA ASN A 100 2.68 -0.92 16.54
C ASN A 100 3.83 -1.50 15.69
N HIS A 101 3.51 -2.35 14.70
CA HIS A 101 4.46 -3.08 13.89
C HIS A 101 4.56 -2.56 12.45
N PHE A 102 3.84 -1.51 12.07
CA PHE A 102 3.99 -0.83 10.78
C PHE A 102 4.06 0.69 10.94
N ASP A 103 4.61 1.36 9.94
CA ASP A 103 4.75 2.82 9.87
C ASP A 103 3.77 3.44 8.89
N ILE A 104 3.42 2.71 7.84
CA ILE A 104 2.57 3.16 6.73
C ILE A 104 1.43 2.16 6.56
N ALA A 105 0.21 2.66 6.59
CA ALA A 105 -0.99 1.88 6.26
C ALA A 105 -1.12 1.73 4.74
N ALA A 106 -1.45 0.54 4.26
CA ALA A 106 -1.53 0.28 2.83
C ALA A 106 -2.89 -0.28 2.41
N ILE A 107 -3.42 0.24 1.31
CA ILE A 107 -4.65 -0.22 0.70
C ILE A 107 -4.46 -0.43 -0.79
N HIS A 108 -5.19 -1.37 -1.36
CA HIS A 108 -5.28 -1.63 -2.79
C HIS A 108 -6.64 -1.21 -3.33
N HIS A 109 -6.67 -0.90 -4.60
CA HIS A 109 -7.90 -0.76 -5.37
C HIS A 109 -7.80 -1.56 -6.65
N ILE A 110 -8.50 -2.68 -6.69
CA ILE A 110 -8.69 -3.46 -7.91
C ILE A 110 -10.13 -3.23 -8.35
N THR A 111 -10.33 -2.80 -9.60
CA THR A 111 -11.67 -2.59 -10.15
C THR A 111 -12.51 -3.87 -10.01
N PRO A 112 -13.66 -3.82 -9.31
CA PRO A 112 -14.53 -4.97 -9.14
C PRO A 112 -15.01 -5.54 -10.48
N PRO A 113 -15.42 -6.82 -10.53
CA PRO A 113 -15.92 -7.45 -11.75
C PRO A 113 -17.14 -6.76 -12.38
N ASP A 114 -17.92 -6.02 -11.58
CA ASP A 114 -19.07 -5.22 -12.07
C ASP A 114 -18.63 -3.91 -12.74
N GLY A 115 -17.33 -3.64 -12.82
CA GLY A 115 -16.77 -2.44 -13.46
C GLY A 115 -17.02 -1.14 -12.72
N LYS A 116 -17.65 -1.18 -11.54
CA LYS A 116 -17.85 0.02 -10.74
C LYS A 116 -16.53 0.43 -10.08
N CYS A 117 -16.17 1.68 -10.30
CA CYS A 117 -14.99 2.25 -9.68
C CYS A 117 -15.33 2.86 -8.34
N ASP A 118 -14.58 2.52 -7.32
CA ASP A 118 -14.48 3.37 -6.14
C ASP A 118 -13.74 4.64 -6.54
N LYS A 119 -14.37 5.79 -6.27
CA LYS A 119 -13.88 7.09 -6.75
C LYS A 119 -12.75 7.65 -5.89
N GLU A 120 -12.55 7.10 -4.73
CA GLU A 120 -11.61 7.48 -3.70
C GLU A 120 -10.54 6.42 -3.47
N LEU A 121 -10.50 5.35 -4.28
CA LEU A 121 -9.62 4.18 -4.11
C LEU A 121 -9.74 3.53 -2.73
N TRP A 122 -10.92 3.52 -2.13
CA TRP A 122 -11.20 3.07 -0.76
C TRP A 122 -10.51 3.88 0.35
N VAL A 123 -9.82 4.98 0.00
CA VAL A 123 -9.02 5.75 0.97
C VAL A 123 -9.90 6.40 2.04
N ASP A 124 -11.07 6.90 1.67
CA ASP A 124 -12.03 7.52 2.57
C ASP A 124 -12.55 6.53 3.64
N GLU A 125 -12.98 5.34 3.22
CA GLU A 125 -13.44 4.29 4.14
C GLU A 125 -12.29 3.71 4.98
N PHE A 126 -11.11 3.55 4.39
CA PHE A 126 -9.93 3.06 5.10
C PHE A 126 -9.43 4.08 6.13
N SER A 127 -9.35 5.35 5.75
CA SER A 127 -9.02 6.46 6.66
C SER A 127 -9.99 6.52 7.84
N SER A 128 -11.29 6.34 7.56
CA SER A 128 -12.32 6.29 8.61
C SER A 128 -12.10 5.11 9.55
N LEU A 129 -11.80 3.91 9.02
CA LEU A 129 -11.50 2.73 9.84
C LEU A 129 -10.27 2.93 10.72
N LEU A 130 -9.20 3.51 10.18
CA LEU A 130 -7.97 3.81 10.95
C LEU A 130 -8.27 4.78 12.10
N LYS A 131 -9.03 5.84 11.84
CA LYS A 131 -9.46 6.81 12.86
C LYS A 131 -10.29 6.16 13.96
N ASP A 132 -11.25 5.31 13.61
CA ASP A 132 -12.09 4.58 14.58
C ASP A 132 -11.25 3.67 15.51
N LEU A 133 -10.10 3.19 15.02
CA LEU A 133 -9.18 2.34 15.76
C LEU A 133 -8.04 3.11 16.45
N ASN A 134 -8.07 4.46 16.41
CA ASN A 134 -7.01 5.33 16.91
C ASN A 134 -5.63 4.97 16.32
N ILE A 135 -5.58 4.83 14.99
CA ILE A 135 -4.37 4.60 14.22
C ILE A 135 -4.11 5.82 13.36
N ASP A 136 -3.08 6.58 13.72
CA ASP A 136 -2.62 7.77 13.00
C ASP A 136 -1.34 7.40 12.22
N LYS A 137 -1.52 7.00 10.98
CA LYS A 137 -0.44 6.56 10.08
C LYS A 137 -0.70 7.10 8.67
N PRO A 138 0.35 7.45 7.91
CA PRO A 138 0.22 7.79 6.50
C PRO A 138 -0.42 6.63 5.72
N ILE A 139 -1.19 6.96 4.69
CA ILE A 139 -1.90 5.98 3.85
C ILE A 139 -1.26 5.95 2.46
N TRP A 140 -0.82 4.78 2.03
CA TRP A 140 -0.39 4.53 0.67
C TRP A 140 -1.37 3.62 -0.06
N VAL A 141 -1.72 3.97 -1.29
CA VAL A 141 -2.38 3.04 -2.23
C VAL A 141 -1.27 2.31 -2.97
N THR A 142 -0.90 1.13 -2.48
CA THR A 142 0.26 0.39 -2.98
C THR A 142 -0.03 -0.45 -4.21
N GLU A 143 -1.31 -0.57 -4.58
CA GLU A 143 -1.73 -1.18 -5.84
C GLU A 143 -3.04 -0.55 -6.29
N ALA A 144 -3.00 0.27 -7.34
CA ALA A 144 -4.18 0.83 -7.99
C ALA A 144 -4.33 0.26 -9.39
N MET A 145 -5.49 -0.36 -9.67
CA MET A 145 -5.83 -0.89 -10.98
C MET A 145 -7.15 -0.26 -11.44
N MET A 146 -7.06 0.78 -12.25
CA MET A 146 -8.17 1.69 -12.51
C MET A 146 -9.18 1.20 -13.55
N GLY A 147 -8.81 0.24 -14.41
CA GLY A 147 -9.73 -0.25 -15.48
C GLY A 147 -10.32 0.88 -16.31
N ALA A 148 -11.65 0.99 -16.32
CA ALA A 148 -12.40 2.02 -17.02
C ALA A 148 -12.57 3.33 -16.24
N CYS A 149 -11.99 3.45 -15.05
CA CYS A 149 -12.15 4.60 -14.17
C CYS A 149 -11.49 5.87 -14.73
N SER A 150 -12.02 7.03 -14.36
CA SER A 150 -11.38 8.32 -14.62
C SER A 150 -10.19 8.54 -13.70
N VAL A 151 -8.99 8.27 -14.18
CA VAL A 151 -7.75 8.25 -13.38
C VAL A 151 -7.55 9.53 -12.56
N LEU A 152 -7.53 10.70 -13.20
CA LEU A 152 -7.23 11.96 -12.50
C LEU A 152 -8.23 12.32 -11.39
N PRO A 153 -9.55 12.35 -11.63
CA PRO A 153 -10.49 12.65 -10.55
C PRO A 153 -10.39 11.69 -9.39
N THR A 154 -10.16 10.40 -9.67
CA THR A 154 -10.05 9.37 -8.64
C THR A 154 -8.79 9.54 -7.80
N TYR A 155 -7.64 9.84 -8.42
CA TYR A 155 -6.39 10.11 -7.69
C TYR A 155 -6.48 11.38 -6.86
N ILE A 156 -7.05 12.45 -7.40
CA ILE A 156 -7.27 13.70 -6.65
C ILE A 156 -8.15 13.42 -5.43
N ASN A 157 -9.24 12.67 -5.59
CA ASN A 157 -10.11 12.31 -4.46
C ASN A 157 -9.38 11.46 -3.43
N ALA A 158 -8.57 10.49 -3.84
CA ALA A 158 -7.78 9.68 -2.91
C ALA A 158 -6.79 10.54 -2.10
N PHE A 159 -6.08 11.46 -2.74
CA PHE A 159 -5.20 12.41 -2.03
C PHE A 159 -5.97 13.32 -1.08
N VAL A 160 -7.12 13.87 -1.49
CA VAL A 160 -7.99 14.68 -0.63
C VAL A 160 -8.45 13.92 0.61
N ASN A 161 -8.63 12.60 0.51
CA ASN A 161 -9.04 11.74 1.63
C ASN A 161 -7.85 11.21 2.45
N GLY A 162 -6.63 11.61 2.14
CA GLY A 162 -5.46 11.38 2.97
C GLY A 162 -4.45 10.36 2.43
N ALA A 163 -4.56 9.93 1.16
CA ALA A 163 -3.46 9.18 0.55
C ALA A 163 -2.23 10.09 0.37
N GLU A 164 -1.05 9.56 0.62
CA GLU A 164 0.23 10.25 0.38
C GLU A 164 0.96 9.71 -0.84
N LEU A 165 0.67 8.47 -1.23
CA LEU A 165 1.27 7.82 -2.40
C LEU A 165 0.23 6.94 -3.09
N ILE A 166 0.27 6.93 -4.43
CA ILE A 166 -0.50 6.00 -5.27
C ILE A 166 0.44 5.32 -6.25
N ILE A 167 0.47 3.98 -6.22
CA ILE A 167 1.21 3.15 -7.18
C ILE A 167 0.20 2.55 -8.17
N ASP A 168 0.20 3.06 -9.40
CA ASP A 168 -0.65 2.53 -10.48
C ASP A 168 0.02 1.32 -11.15
N VAL A 169 -0.48 0.12 -10.87
CA VAL A 169 -0.01 -1.12 -11.48
C VAL A 169 -0.72 -1.43 -12.81
N GLY A 170 -1.84 -0.76 -13.09
CA GLY A 170 -2.65 -0.95 -14.30
C GLY A 170 -2.11 -0.23 -15.53
N ALA A 171 -1.27 0.80 -15.36
CA ALA A 171 -0.79 1.64 -16.47
C ALA A 171 -0.05 0.86 -17.56
N ASN A 172 0.61 -0.24 -17.21
CA ASN A 172 1.37 -1.08 -18.12
C ASN A 172 0.90 -2.55 -18.15
N ALA A 173 -0.14 -2.91 -17.43
CA ALA A 173 -0.63 -4.29 -17.39
C ALA A 173 -1.15 -4.73 -18.77
N PRO A 174 -0.88 -5.98 -19.19
CA PRO A 174 -1.44 -6.52 -20.43
C PRO A 174 -2.97 -6.45 -20.42
N GLY A 175 -3.56 -5.85 -21.45
CA GLY A 175 -5.02 -5.69 -21.57
C GLY A 175 -5.61 -4.45 -20.87
N MET A 176 -4.85 -3.73 -20.05
CA MET A 176 -5.30 -2.54 -19.30
C MET A 176 -4.55 -1.27 -19.70
N LYS A 177 -4.14 -1.16 -20.95
CA LYS A 177 -3.35 0.00 -21.40
C LYS A 177 -4.18 1.28 -21.28
N MET A 178 -3.72 2.17 -20.42
CA MET A 178 -4.20 3.55 -20.38
C MET A 178 -4.04 4.21 -21.77
N GLY A 179 -5.09 4.82 -22.30
CA GLY A 179 -5.06 5.52 -23.57
C GLY A 179 -3.99 6.64 -23.57
N LYS A 180 -3.34 6.91 -24.72
CA LYS A 180 -2.28 7.92 -24.85
C LYS A 180 -2.67 9.28 -24.25
N GLY A 181 -3.91 9.73 -24.45
CA GLY A 181 -4.41 10.99 -23.91
C GLY A 181 -4.54 11.01 -22.38
N ALA A 182 -5.00 9.91 -21.78
CA ALA A 182 -5.10 9.78 -20.34
C ALA A 182 -3.70 9.75 -19.68
N ARG A 183 -2.75 9.01 -20.28
CA ARG A 183 -1.36 8.97 -19.83
C ARG A 183 -0.70 10.36 -19.88
N LYS A 184 -0.89 11.10 -20.96
CA LYS A 184 -0.36 12.47 -21.06
C LYS A 184 -0.91 13.37 -19.95
N LYS A 185 -2.21 13.31 -19.68
CA LYS A 185 -2.83 14.06 -18.57
C LYS A 185 -2.30 13.66 -17.22
N LEU A 186 -2.11 12.35 -16.98
CA LEU A 186 -1.56 11.85 -15.74
C LEU A 186 -0.11 12.32 -15.54
N ASN A 187 0.73 12.23 -16.57
CA ASN A 187 2.12 12.72 -16.47
C ASN A 187 2.16 14.22 -16.16
N LEU A 188 1.36 15.04 -16.85
CA LEU A 188 1.28 16.47 -16.55
C LEU A 188 0.81 16.71 -15.10
N PHE A 189 -0.14 15.94 -14.60
CA PHE A 189 -0.60 16.04 -13.22
C PHE A 189 0.53 15.67 -12.24
N ILE A 190 1.26 14.59 -12.50
CA ILE A 190 2.39 14.17 -11.66
C ILE A 190 3.46 15.28 -11.64
N ASP A 191 3.85 15.79 -12.82
CA ASP A 191 4.87 16.85 -12.92
C ASP A 191 4.50 18.11 -12.13
N GLU A 192 3.18 18.42 -12.02
CA GLU A 192 2.69 19.62 -11.34
C GLU A 192 2.51 19.43 -9.82
N VAL A 193 2.27 18.21 -9.35
CA VAL A 193 1.91 17.97 -7.95
C VAL A 193 2.89 17.08 -7.20
N ASP A 194 3.91 16.54 -7.85
CA ASP A 194 4.90 15.70 -7.18
C ASP A 194 5.57 16.44 -6.02
N GLY A 195 5.59 15.80 -4.85
CA GLY A 195 6.13 16.42 -3.64
C GLY A 195 5.21 17.42 -2.94
N PHE A 196 3.91 17.46 -3.25
CA PHE A 196 2.96 18.33 -2.54
C PHE A 196 2.98 18.07 -1.02
N LYS A 197 2.73 19.12 -0.23
CA LYS A 197 2.66 19.03 1.24
C LYS A 197 1.26 18.86 1.76
N SER A 198 0.28 19.41 1.06
CA SER A 198 -1.12 19.28 1.43
C SER A 198 -2.03 19.44 0.22
N VAL A 199 -3.23 18.90 0.34
CA VAL A 199 -4.28 19.03 -0.67
C VAL A 199 -5.60 19.42 -0.01
N LYS A 200 -6.34 20.32 -0.66
CA LYS A 200 -7.64 20.78 -0.18
C LYS A 200 -8.68 20.72 -1.28
N LEU A 201 -9.81 20.12 -1.00
CA LEU A 201 -10.97 20.17 -1.89
C LEU A 201 -11.64 21.53 -1.78
N ILE A 202 -11.64 22.31 -2.87
CA ILE A 202 -12.29 23.62 -2.94
C ILE A 202 -13.78 23.47 -3.35
N SER A 203 -14.05 22.52 -4.25
CA SER A 203 -15.41 22.17 -4.68
C SER A 203 -15.42 20.77 -5.28
N LYS A 204 -16.61 20.24 -5.62
CA LYS A 204 -16.74 18.93 -6.31
C LYS A 204 -15.91 18.78 -7.61
N LYS A 205 -15.39 19.87 -8.16
CA LYS A 205 -14.62 19.88 -9.41
C LYS A 205 -13.25 20.53 -9.30
N LYS A 206 -12.83 20.97 -8.11
CA LYS A 206 -11.57 21.70 -7.93
C LYS A 206 -10.89 21.28 -6.63
N ALA A 207 -9.64 20.85 -6.72
CA ALA A 207 -8.73 20.67 -5.60
C ALA A 207 -7.53 21.61 -5.75
N GLU A 208 -6.92 21.97 -4.65
CA GLU A 208 -5.71 22.81 -4.57
C GLU A 208 -4.63 22.02 -3.83
N PHE A 209 -3.46 21.96 -4.43
CA PHE A 209 -2.26 21.32 -3.87
C PHE A 209 -1.31 22.39 -3.41
N ALA A 210 -0.82 22.31 -2.18
CA ALA A 210 0.24 23.19 -1.67
C ALA A 210 1.57 22.45 -1.78
N MET A 211 2.53 23.11 -2.42
CA MET A 211 3.90 22.63 -2.64
C MET A 211 4.81 22.91 -1.42
#